data_dc11c60987ef18e0eb985681e925c179
#
_entry.id   dc11c60987ef18e0eb985681e925c179
#
_cell.length_a   1.000
_cell.length_b   1.000
_cell.length_c   1.000
_cell.angle_alpha   90.00
_cell.angle_beta   90.00
_cell.angle_gamma   90.00
#
_symmetry.space_group_name_H-M   'P 1'
#
loop_
_entity.id
_entity.type
_entity.pdbx_description
1 polymer ?
#
loop_
_entity_poly.entity_id
_entity_poly.type
_entity_poly.pdbx_seq_one_letter_code
_entity_poly.pdbx_strand_id
1 'polypeptide(L)'
;QYVSVRFGNVLGSSGSVVPLFARQIAEGGPVTVTHPDIVRYFMTIPEAAQLVLQAGLMGRSGQIFVLDMGEPVKIVELARMMIRLSGSNEQDVPIAFTGLRPGEKLYEELLASDETSIATPHPKLRIAKISSGHDIDVDVILSWIASAGPDPDEALLREWLHSQVQEYTPVRKQ
;
A
#
# COMPACT_ATOMS: atom_id res chain seq x y z
N GLN A 1 17.53 17.87 -4.53
CA GLN A 1 17.67 16.68 -3.67
C GLN A 1 16.31 16.00 -3.56
N TYR A 2 16.23 14.71 -3.91
CA TYR A 2 14.98 13.94 -3.89
C TYR A 2 15.09 12.80 -2.88
N VAL A 3 14.07 12.65 -2.07
CA VAL A 3 13.91 11.60 -1.07
C VAL A 3 12.54 10.94 -1.27
N SER A 4 12.51 9.62 -1.28
CA SER A 4 11.27 8.87 -1.34
C SER A 4 10.84 8.43 0.06
N VAL A 5 9.54 8.33 0.29
CA VAL A 5 8.96 7.87 1.56
C VAL A 5 7.93 6.78 1.29
N ARG A 6 8.06 5.64 1.96
CA ARG A 6 7.11 4.52 1.89
C ARG A 6 6.39 4.39 3.22
N PHE A 7 5.07 4.40 3.19
CA PHE A 7 4.20 4.19 4.35
C PHE A 7 2.88 3.55 3.93
N GLY A 8 2.14 3.01 4.89
CA GLY A 8 0.86 2.36 4.65
C GLY A 8 -0.30 3.34 4.58
N ASN A 9 -1.47 2.92 5.05
CA ASN A 9 -2.67 3.72 4.95
C ASN A 9 -2.69 4.87 5.95
N VAL A 10 -3.28 6.00 5.54
CA VAL A 10 -3.48 7.17 6.40
C VAL A 10 -4.96 7.27 6.76
N LEU A 11 -5.26 7.26 8.07
CA LEU A 11 -6.62 7.31 8.60
C LEU A 11 -7.34 8.59 8.16
N GLY A 12 -8.55 8.43 7.65
CA GLY A 12 -9.40 9.57 7.26
C GLY A 12 -8.98 10.28 5.97
N SER A 13 -7.99 9.74 5.23
CA SER A 13 -7.65 10.27 3.92
C SER A 13 -8.79 10.10 2.91
N SER A 14 -8.85 11.00 1.91
CA SER A 14 -9.90 10.96 0.89
C SER A 14 -9.92 9.62 0.14
N GLY A 15 -11.09 9.01 0.00
CA GLY A 15 -11.26 7.71 -0.64
C GLY A 15 -10.79 6.50 0.17
N SER A 16 -10.34 6.70 1.42
CA SER A 16 -9.91 5.60 2.29
C SER A 16 -11.09 4.83 2.89
N VAL A 17 -10.76 3.72 3.55
CA VAL A 17 -11.75 2.79 4.13
C VAL A 17 -12.61 3.43 5.22
N VAL A 18 -12.08 4.37 6.01
CA VAL A 18 -12.82 5.00 7.12
C VAL A 18 -13.99 5.85 6.62
N PRO A 19 -13.82 6.81 5.69
CA PRO A 19 -14.96 7.51 5.10
C PRO A 19 -15.95 6.60 4.38
N LEU A 20 -15.48 5.53 3.73
CA LEU A 20 -16.35 4.55 3.08
C LEU A 20 -17.25 3.86 4.11
N PHE A 21 -16.67 3.34 5.18
CA PHE A 21 -17.42 2.66 6.24
C PHE A 21 -18.39 3.60 6.95
N ALA A 22 -17.95 4.85 7.26
CA ALA A 22 -18.83 5.84 7.87
C ALA A 22 -20.09 6.09 7.02
N ARG A 23 -19.96 6.22 5.71
CA ARG A 23 -21.08 6.37 4.79
C ARG A 23 -21.96 5.13 4.78
N GLN A 24 -21.40 3.93 4.64
CA GLN A 24 -22.17 2.67 4.60
C GLN A 24 -22.93 2.45 5.91
N ILE A 25 -22.35 2.77 7.06
CA ILE A 25 -23.00 2.69 8.35
C ILE A 25 -24.18 3.67 8.41
N ALA A 26 -23.99 4.92 7.98
CA ALA A 26 -25.06 5.92 7.95
C ALA A 26 -26.23 5.53 7.02
N GLU A 27 -25.98 4.76 5.97
CA GLU A 27 -26.96 4.22 5.03
C GLU A 27 -27.63 2.93 5.53
N GLY A 28 -27.24 2.39 6.72
CA GLY A 28 -27.79 1.15 7.29
C GLY A 28 -27.07 -0.11 6.80
N GLY A 29 -25.93 0.02 6.18
CA GLY A 29 -25.11 -1.09 5.70
C GLY A 29 -25.52 -1.66 4.34
N PRO A 30 -24.97 -2.83 3.93
CA PRO A 30 -23.88 -3.52 4.64
C PRO A 30 -22.55 -2.78 4.56
N VAL A 31 -21.70 -2.95 5.59
CA VAL A 31 -20.28 -2.53 5.51
C VAL A 31 -19.52 -3.56 4.70
N THR A 32 -18.87 -3.14 3.61
CA THR A 32 -18.19 -4.05 2.69
C THR A 32 -16.72 -4.18 3.00
N VAL A 33 -16.26 -5.42 3.23
CA VAL A 33 -14.86 -5.80 3.46
C VAL A 33 -14.45 -6.81 2.39
N THR A 34 -13.28 -6.65 1.81
CA THR A 34 -12.85 -7.52 0.70
C THR A 34 -12.48 -8.93 1.16
N HIS A 35 -11.90 -9.09 2.35
CA HIS A 35 -11.60 -10.42 2.90
C HIS A 35 -11.56 -10.38 4.43
N PRO A 36 -12.00 -11.44 5.15
CA PRO A 36 -12.01 -11.47 6.62
C PRO A 36 -10.63 -11.33 7.26
N ASP A 37 -9.58 -11.79 6.58
CA ASP A 37 -8.21 -11.75 7.09
C ASP A 37 -7.35 -10.62 6.51
N ILE A 38 -7.95 -9.70 5.75
CA ILE A 38 -7.21 -8.58 5.19
C ILE A 38 -6.73 -7.66 6.30
N VAL A 39 -5.44 -7.33 6.26
CA VAL A 39 -4.81 -6.41 7.22
C VAL A 39 -4.19 -5.23 6.51
N ARG A 40 -4.18 -4.09 7.18
CA ARG A 40 -3.51 -2.87 6.74
C ARG A 40 -2.85 -2.18 7.90
N TYR A 41 -1.79 -1.43 7.59
CA TYR A 41 -1.15 -0.55 8.55
C TYR A 41 -1.75 0.84 8.45
N PHE A 42 -1.93 1.50 9.59
CA PHE A 42 -2.52 2.82 9.67
C PHE A 42 -1.68 3.80 10.47
N MET A 43 -1.69 5.05 10.03
CA MET A 43 -1.21 6.18 10.81
C MET A 43 -2.16 7.37 10.65
N THR A 44 -2.03 8.37 11.51
CA THR A 44 -2.80 9.60 11.41
C THR A 44 -2.19 10.55 10.38
N ILE A 45 -2.99 11.47 9.84
CA ILE A 45 -2.50 12.51 8.90
C ILE A 45 -1.37 13.36 9.53
N PRO A 46 -1.52 13.87 10.77
CA PRO A 46 -0.44 14.64 11.41
C PRO A 46 0.85 13.84 11.58
N GLU A 47 0.74 12.57 11.96
CA GLU A 47 1.89 11.68 12.10
C GLU A 47 2.61 11.48 10.76
N ALA A 48 1.86 11.15 9.71
CA ALA A 48 2.42 10.98 8.37
C ALA A 48 3.13 12.27 7.90
N ALA A 49 2.49 13.42 8.05
CA ALA A 49 3.05 14.71 7.66
C ALA A 49 4.35 15.04 8.40
N GLN A 50 4.38 14.84 9.73
CA GLN A 50 5.57 15.08 10.53
C GLN A 50 6.73 14.15 10.12
N LEU A 51 6.46 12.86 9.90
CA LEU A 51 7.49 11.90 9.49
C LEU A 51 8.03 12.18 8.09
N VAL A 52 7.18 12.64 7.16
CA VAL A 52 7.61 13.08 5.82
C VAL A 52 8.54 14.29 5.91
N LEU A 53 8.21 15.28 6.75
CA LEU A 53 9.08 16.44 6.99
C LEU A 53 10.42 16.02 7.61
N GLN A 54 10.40 15.12 8.58
CA GLN A 54 11.62 14.58 9.20
C GLN A 54 12.49 13.84 8.18
N ALA A 55 11.89 13.00 7.33
CA ALA A 55 12.61 12.31 6.25
C ALA A 55 13.26 13.33 5.28
N GLY A 56 12.52 14.38 4.92
CA GLY A 56 13.03 15.45 4.05
C GLY A 56 14.21 16.21 4.66
N LEU A 57 14.19 16.44 5.98
CA LEU A 57 15.29 17.13 6.69
C LEU A 57 16.54 16.27 6.87
N MET A 58 16.36 14.96 7.12
CA MET A 58 17.49 14.05 7.38
C MET A 58 18.02 13.38 6.11
N GLY A 59 17.20 13.29 5.07
CA GLY A 59 17.47 12.48 3.91
C GLY A 59 18.53 13.05 2.98
N ARG A 60 19.18 12.13 2.27
CA ARG A 60 20.07 12.44 1.16
C ARG A 60 19.43 11.97 -0.14
N SER A 61 19.82 12.58 -1.25
CA SER A 61 19.27 12.21 -2.57
C SER A 61 19.41 10.71 -2.86
N GLY A 62 18.35 10.11 -3.35
CA GLY A 62 18.27 8.68 -3.68
C GLY A 62 17.90 7.77 -2.51
N GLN A 63 17.76 8.29 -1.29
CA GLN A 63 17.32 7.47 -0.15
C GLN A 63 15.80 7.23 -0.17
N ILE A 64 15.41 6.03 0.25
CA ILE A 64 14.02 5.64 0.47
C ILE A 64 13.81 5.45 1.96
N PHE A 65 12.97 6.28 2.56
CA PHE A 65 12.58 6.13 3.95
C PHE A 65 11.34 5.24 4.06
N VAL A 66 11.38 4.34 5.03
CA VAL A 66 10.24 3.50 5.40
C VAL A 66 9.78 3.93 6.78
N LEU A 67 8.51 4.23 6.90
CA LEU A 67 7.89 4.61 8.15
C LEU A 67 7.46 3.38 8.93
N ASP A 68 7.81 3.35 10.21
CA ASP A 68 7.28 2.34 11.13
C ASP A 68 5.80 2.64 11.38
N MET A 69 4.96 1.73 10.95
CA MET A 69 3.50 1.85 11.01
C MET A 69 2.91 1.19 12.26
N GLY A 70 3.75 0.60 13.13
CA GLY A 70 3.30 -0.17 14.29
C GLY A 70 2.60 -1.48 13.88
N GLU A 71 1.57 -1.85 14.64
CA GLU A 71 0.87 -3.12 14.43
C GLU A 71 -0.16 -3.06 13.29
N PRO A 72 -0.28 -4.14 12.52
CA PRO A 72 -1.29 -4.22 11.47
C PRO A 72 -2.70 -4.39 12.06
N VAL A 73 -3.68 -3.77 11.43
CA VAL A 73 -5.08 -3.82 11.86
C VAL A 73 -5.89 -4.65 10.86
N LYS A 74 -6.67 -5.62 11.34
CA LYS A 74 -7.67 -6.32 10.53
C LYS A 74 -8.76 -5.35 10.12
N ILE A 75 -9.06 -5.26 8.83
CA ILE A 75 -10.08 -4.33 8.31
C ILE A 75 -11.47 -4.69 8.83
N VAL A 76 -11.76 -5.96 9.05
CA VAL A 76 -13.03 -6.40 9.65
C VAL A 76 -13.17 -5.92 11.10
N GLU A 77 -12.09 -5.87 11.89
CA GLU A 77 -12.13 -5.33 13.26
C GLU A 77 -12.33 -3.81 13.26
N LEU A 78 -11.73 -3.10 12.30
CA LEU A 78 -11.98 -1.69 12.08
C LEU A 78 -13.47 -1.44 11.77
N ALA A 79 -14.06 -2.23 10.88
CA ALA A 79 -15.49 -2.17 10.56
C ALA A 79 -16.37 -2.38 11.81
N ARG A 80 -16.08 -3.41 12.59
CA ARG A 80 -16.80 -3.71 13.84
C ARG A 80 -16.69 -2.58 14.85
N MET A 81 -15.52 -2.01 14.99
CA MET A 81 -15.28 -0.87 15.88
C MET A 81 -16.12 0.34 15.45
N MET A 82 -16.13 0.66 14.16
CA MET A 82 -16.88 1.79 13.63
C MET A 82 -18.40 1.60 13.77
N ILE A 83 -18.91 0.40 13.54
CA ILE A 83 -20.33 0.05 13.77
C ILE A 83 -20.69 0.29 15.24
N ARG A 84 -19.88 -0.20 16.17
CA ARG A 84 -20.10 0.03 17.62
C ARG A 84 -20.03 1.49 18.01
N LEU A 85 -19.08 2.25 17.46
CA LEU A 85 -18.95 3.68 17.74
C LEU A 85 -20.12 4.51 17.20
N SER A 86 -20.83 4.03 16.17
CA SER A 86 -22.05 4.66 15.66
C SER A 86 -23.28 4.40 16.54
N GLY A 87 -23.17 3.58 17.60
CA GLY A 87 -24.28 3.14 18.43
C GLY A 87 -25.08 1.97 17.88
N SER A 88 -24.61 1.36 16.79
CA SER A 88 -25.24 0.21 16.15
C SER A 88 -24.52 -1.11 16.49
N ASN A 89 -25.05 -2.22 16.02
CA ASN A 89 -24.43 -3.54 16.12
C ASN A 89 -24.43 -4.26 14.76
N GLU A 90 -23.79 -5.43 14.67
CA GLU A 90 -23.68 -6.18 13.41
C GLU A 90 -25.02 -6.81 12.95
N GLN A 91 -26.04 -6.86 13.77
CA GLN A 91 -27.38 -7.30 13.38
C GLN A 91 -28.11 -6.19 12.64
N ASP A 92 -27.91 -4.93 13.07
CA ASP A 92 -28.52 -3.76 12.43
C ASP A 92 -27.72 -3.31 11.19
N VAL A 93 -26.39 -3.39 11.25
CA VAL A 93 -25.47 -3.02 10.17
C VAL A 93 -24.53 -4.20 9.87
N PRO A 94 -24.94 -5.12 8.99
CA PRO A 94 -24.14 -6.31 8.71
C PRO A 94 -22.86 -6.01 7.94
N ILE A 95 -21.86 -6.89 8.12
CA ILE A 95 -20.62 -6.87 7.34
C ILE A 95 -20.73 -7.87 6.19
N ALA A 96 -20.48 -7.43 4.97
CA ALA A 96 -20.47 -8.26 3.78
C ALA A 96 -19.05 -8.42 3.23
N PHE A 97 -18.66 -9.66 2.89
CA PHE A 97 -17.38 -9.95 2.25
C PHE A 97 -17.56 -10.01 0.72
N THR A 98 -16.77 -9.18 0.01
CA THR A 98 -16.93 -9.00 -1.44
C THR A 98 -15.92 -9.78 -2.28
N GLY A 99 -14.92 -10.40 -1.65
CA GLY A 99 -13.76 -10.98 -2.32
C GLY A 99 -12.65 -9.95 -2.57
N LEU A 100 -11.41 -10.43 -2.67
CA LEU A 100 -10.25 -9.59 -3.01
C LEU A 100 -10.39 -9.06 -4.44
N ARG A 101 -10.00 -7.81 -4.65
CA ARG A 101 -9.91 -7.22 -5.98
C ARG A 101 -8.69 -7.78 -6.72
N PRO A 102 -8.69 -7.78 -8.06
CA PRO A 102 -7.49 -8.14 -8.83
C PRO A 102 -6.28 -7.31 -8.38
N GLY A 103 -5.19 -7.98 -8.01
CA GLY A 103 -3.97 -7.33 -7.52
C GLY A 103 -4.02 -6.85 -6.05
N GLU A 104 -5.13 -7.01 -5.34
CA GLU A 104 -5.20 -6.65 -3.92
C GLU A 104 -4.47 -7.69 -3.07
N LYS A 105 -3.47 -7.23 -2.28
CA LYS A 105 -2.73 -8.08 -1.35
C LYS A 105 -3.52 -8.28 -0.05
N LEU A 106 -3.52 -9.51 0.46
CA LEU A 106 -4.09 -9.82 1.78
C LEU A 106 -3.29 -9.15 2.90
N TYR A 107 -1.97 -9.14 2.74
CA TYR A 107 -1.01 -8.50 3.64
C TYR A 107 -0.19 -7.47 2.85
N GLU A 108 -0.06 -6.26 3.40
CA GLU A 108 0.81 -5.23 2.83
C GLU A 108 2.25 -5.44 3.32
N GLU A 109 3.18 -5.38 2.39
CA GLU A 109 4.61 -5.39 2.68
C GLU A 109 5.14 -3.96 2.65
N LEU A 110 5.67 -3.50 3.78
CA LEU A 110 6.31 -2.16 3.84
C LEU A 110 7.70 -2.17 3.23
N LEU A 111 8.37 -3.33 3.26
CA LEU A 111 9.65 -3.61 2.64
C LEU A 111 9.52 -4.81 1.72
N ALA A 112 10.23 -4.80 0.58
CA ALA A 112 10.40 -6.00 -0.22
C ALA A 112 11.26 -7.03 0.52
N SER A 113 11.14 -8.32 0.16
CA SER A 113 11.81 -9.42 0.87
C SER A 113 13.34 -9.34 0.85
N ASP A 114 13.92 -8.70 -0.17
CA ASP A 114 15.34 -8.46 -0.35
C ASP A 114 15.83 -7.10 0.19
N GLU A 115 14.94 -6.27 0.67
CA GLU A 115 15.26 -4.98 1.30
C GLU A 115 15.72 -5.20 2.74
N THR A 116 16.87 -4.67 3.08
CA THR A 116 17.30 -4.46 4.46
C THR A 116 17.10 -3.01 4.83
N SER A 117 16.85 -2.71 6.09
CA SER A 117 16.67 -1.35 6.55
C SER A 117 17.76 -0.91 7.51
N ILE A 118 18.12 0.37 7.44
CA ILE A 118 19.10 1.01 8.32
C ILE A 118 18.34 1.91 9.29
N ALA A 119 18.66 1.81 10.58
CA ALA A 119 18.10 2.70 11.58
C ALA A 119 18.52 4.15 11.34
N THR A 120 17.62 5.08 11.67
CA THR A 120 17.90 6.51 11.68
C THR A 120 17.88 7.05 13.12
N PRO A 121 18.30 8.30 13.36
CA PRO A 121 18.10 8.93 14.66
C PRO A 121 16.64 9.04 15.11
N HIS A 122 15.70 8.97 14.17
CA HIS A 122 14.27 8.99 14.47
C HIS A 122 13.72 7.56 14.60
N PRO A 123 13.12 7.18 15.75
CA PRO A 123 12.75 5.78 16.02
C PRO A 123 11.72 5.21 15.04
N LYS A 124 10.86 6.05 14.46
CA LYS A 124 9.83 5.64 13.49
C LYS A 124 10.27 5.76 12.02
N LEU A 125 11.53 6.11 11.75
CA LEU A 125 12.05 6.22 10.40
C LEU A 125 13.22 5.27 10.20
N ARG A 126 13.17 4.52 9.13
CA ARG A 126 14.27 3.64 8.68
C ARG A 126 14.59 3.96 7.23
N ILE A 127 15.81 3.73 6.81
CA ILE A 127 16.20 3.86 5.40
C ILE A 127 16.21 2.46 4.80
N ALA A 128 15.44 2.24 3.74
CA ALA A 128 15.50 1.01 2.97
C ALA A 128 16.87 0.91 2.30
N LYS A 129 17.53 -0.24 2.49
CA LYS A 129 18.72 -0.58 1.75
C LYS A 129 18.30 -1.50 0.60
N ILE A 130 18.19 -0.92 -0.59
CA ILE A 130 17.87 -1.67 -1.79
C ILE A 130 19.15 -2.40 -2.19
N SER A 131 19.08 -3.71 -2.32
CA SER A 131 20.19 -4.49 -2.91
C SER A 131 20.43 -3.99 -4.33
N SER A 132 21.62 -3.51 -4.60
CA SER A 132 22.02 -2.99 -5.92
C SER A 132 22.14 -4.11 -6.97
N GLY A 133 21.06 -4.85 -7.17
CA GLY A 133 21.01 -5.98 -8.10
C GLY A 133 20.40 -5.64 -9.47
N HIS A 134 19.74 -4.51 -9.60
CA HIS A 134 19.11 -4.11 -10.85
C HIS A 134 19.32 -2.62 -11.07
N ASP A 135 20.42 -2.28 -11.71
CA ASP A 135 20.48 -1.03 -12.44
C ASP A 135 19.47 -1.13 -13.56
N ILE A 136 18.32 -0.49 -13.36
CA ILE A 136 17.30 -0.40 -14.41
C ILE A 136 17.93 0.38 -15.56
N ASP A 137 18.22 -0.30 -16.64
CA ASP A 137 18.72 0.34 -17.85
C ASP A 137 17.55 1.10 -18.50
N VAL A 138 17.56 2.42 -18.29
CA VAL A 138 16.54 3.32 -18.83
C VAL A 138 16.47 3.23 -20.35
N ASP A 139 17.59 3.01 -21.04
CA ASP A 139 17.63 2.90 -22.49
C ASP A 139 16.92 1.63 -22.97
N VAL A 140 17.01 0.54 -22.23
CA VAL A 140 16.24 -0.70 -22.51
C VAL A 140 14.73 -0.43 -22.39
N ILE A 141 14.30 0.29 -21.32
CA ILE A 141 12.89 0.64 -21.14
C ILE A 141 12.41 1.53 -22.29
N LEU A 142 13.14 2.59 -22.62
CA LEU A 142 12.78 3.51 -23.69
C LEU A 142 12.73 2.82 -25.05
N SER A 143 13.68 1.94 -25.33
CA SER A 143 13.72 1.15 -26.56
C SER A 143 12.52 0.21 -26.67
N TRP A 144 12.14 -0.44 -25.54
CA TRP A 144 10.97 -1.30 -25.51
C TRP A 144 9.68 -0.49 -25.75
N ILE A 145 9.50 0.65 -25.06
CA ILE A 145 8.34 1.53 -25.25
C ILE A 145 8.22 1.97 -26.71
N ALA A 146 9.34 2.36 -27.33
CA ALA A 146 9.36 2.77 -28.73
C ALA A 146 8.97 1.62 -29.70
N SER A 147 9.38 0.39 -29.39
CA SER A 147 9.07 -0.79 -30.21
C SER A 147 7.66 -1.35 -30.01
N ALA A 148 7.15 -1.29 -28.78
CA ALA A 148 5.84 -1.82 -28.40
C ALA A 148 4.67 -0.94 -28.87
N GLY A 149 4.95 0.34 -29.13
CA GLY A 149 3.92 1.30 -29.56
C GLY A 149 3.02 1.80 -28.41
N PRO A 150 2.02 2.64 -28.75
CA PRO A 150 1.19 3.31 -27.75
C PRO A 150 0.18 2.40 -27.05
N ASP A 151 -0.14 1.23 -27.60
CA ASP A 151 -1.12 0.29 -27.04
C ASP A 151 -0.60 -1.16 -27.20
N PRO A 152 0.39 -1.54 -26.38
CA PRO A 152 0.97 -2.87 -26.44
C PRO A 152 -0.01 -3.93 -25.96
N ASP A 153 0.05 -5.13 -26.51
CA ASP A 153 -0.69 -6.29 -26.04
C ASP A 153 -0.40 -6.56 -24.57
N GLU A 154 -1.45 -6.81 -23.77
CA GLU A 154 -1.36 -7.01 -22.32
C GLU A 154 -0.46 -8.20 -21.96
N ALA A 155 -0.46 -9.29 -22.74
CA ALA A 155 0.37 -10.46 -22.49
C ALA A 155 1.84 -10.13 -22.71
N LEU A 156 2.15 -9.42 -23.78
CA LEU A 156 3.50 -8.96 -24.11
C LEU A 156 4.06 -8.00 -23.06
N LEU A 157 3.23 -7.08 -22.58
CA LEU A 157 3.59 -6.17 -21.49
C LEU A 157 3.89 -6.92 -20.19
N ARG A 158 3.06 -7.91 -19.83
CA ARG A 158 3.25 -8.73 -18.63
C ARG A 158 4.52 -9.59 -18.73
N GLU A 159 4.78 -10.17 -19.85
CA GLU A 159 5.99 -10.97 -20.11
C GLU A 159 7.24 -10.10 -20.00
N TRP A 160 7.21 -8.91 -20.60
CA TRP A 160 8.31 -7.96 -20.50
C TRP A 160 8.54 -7.51 -19.06
N LEU A 161 7.47 -7.12 -18.34
CA LEU A 161 7.56 -6.75 -16.91
C LEU A 161 8.15 -7.88 -16.06
N HIS A 162 7.74 -9.13 -16.32
CA HIS A 162 8.30 -10.28 -15.63
C HIS A 162 9.80 -10.47 -15.91
N SER A 163 10.26 -10.14 -17.11
CA SER A 163 11.69 -10.20 -17.45
C SER A 163 12.51 -9.09 -16.78
N GLN A 164 11.89 -7.93 -16.49
CA GLN A 164 12.58 -6.78 -15.89
C GLN A 164 12.49 -6.73 -14.37
N VAL A 165 11.41 -7.26 -13.79
CA VAL A 165 11.13 -7.23 -12.34
C VAL A 165 11.03 -8.65 -11.83
N GLN A 166 12.08 -9.15 -11.15
CA GLN A 166 12.15 -10.55 -10.68
C GLN A 166 11.00 -10.92 -9.73
N GLU A 167 10.51 -9.98 -8.96
CA GLU A 167 9.43 -10.17 -7.98
C GLU A 167 8.03 -10.10 -8.61
N TYR A 168 7.93 -9.63 -9.85
CA TYR A 168 6.66 -9.52 -10.53
C TYR A 168 6.14 -10.89 -10.94
N THR A 169 5.06 -11.32 -10.29
CA THR A 169 4.34 -12.55 -10.63
C THR A 169 3.00 -12.17 -11.25
N PRO A 170 2.84 -12.31 -12.57
CA PRO A 170 1.58 -11.99 -13.23
C PRO A 170 0.47 -12.93 -12.74
N VAL A 171 -0.65 -12.35 -12.29
CA VAL A 171 -1.85 -13.11 -11.96
C VAL A 171 -2.41 -13.68 -13.26
N ARG A 172 -2.40 -15.00 -13.39
CA ARG A 172 -3.08 -15.66 -14.52
C ARG A 172 -4.59 -15.44 -14.36
N LYS A 173 -5.21 -14.78 -15.32
CA LYS A 173 -6.68 -14.78 -15.43
C LYS A 173 -7.12 -16.24 -15.59
N GLN A 174 -7.87 -16.76 -14.61
CA GLN A 174 -8.61 -18.02 -14.76
C GLN A 174 -9.80 -17.80 -15.69
#